data_2e6a61dbb902c5fad1cf53dd7e8ee0e9
#
_entry.id   2e6a61dbb902c5fad1cf53dd7e8ee0e9
#
_cell.length_a   1.000
_cell.length_b   1.000
_cell.length_c   1.000
_cell.angle_alpha   90.00
_cell.angle_beta   90.00
_cell.angle_gamma   90.00
#
_symmetry.space_group_name_H-M   'P 1'
#
loop_
_entity.id
_entity.type
_entity.pdbx_description
1 polymer ?
#
loop_
_entity_poly.entity_id
_entity_poly.type
_entity_poly.pdbx_seq_one_letter_code
_entity_poly.pdbx_strand_id
1 'polypeptide(L)'
;MLTIVRPHRAHSAYGIAAREFARLYEESTGRPAAFAGDGDVPGTGDLVVIGSDSVNRFAAERVLDGRLDFAPLVYGGDGYTIKSAAEDGRRVLYLASGRGRSAIYAVYRYFEQYCGCSYFWDGDTVPKRADIVWEGVSLAETPRFAYRGTRYFAHRSLHRFQAEMWGPEDWEREIDWLLKKRMNLFMLRLGLDDLFQKAFPDCVSYPSAVDRLPEAGKGFDDRTLFWSLEYRGVLRKRVLSYAFERDLMHPEDCGTMTHWYSRTPLDFLRAKQPRLLSQNSGIYSEQTGLVWDIADDANLDNYFALTAAHIRNYGQAGLFHTIGLAERTYSEDREANLRLKLYVYRRICRYIRENYPGSKLLLASWDLYFTYTNDEVRRLLDELDKEQVLLLDYTSDSQTENSVLN
;
A
#
# COMPACT_ATOMS: atom_id res chain seq x y z
N MET A 1 -30.54 -11.34 20.89
CA MET A 1 -29.08 -11.49 20.78
C MET A 1 -28.70 -11.10 19.36
N LEU A 2 -27.65 -10.31 19.17
CA LEU A 2 -27.14 -9.95 17.85
C LEU A 2 -26.21 -11.04 17.33
N THR A 3 -26.40 -11.43 16.05
CA THR A 3 -25.48 -12.34 15.33
C THR A 3 -24.91 -11.68 14.10
N ILE A 4 -23.59 -11.74 13.96
CA ILE A 4 -22.86 -11.25 12.78
C ILE A 4 -22.61 -12.42 11.82
N VAL A 5 -23.24 -12.35 10.64
CA VAL A 5 -23.15 -13.36 9.59
C VAL A 5 -22.03 -12.97 8.62
N ARG A 6 -21.03 -13.82 8.50
CA ARG A 6 -19.86 -13.60 7.66
C ARG A 6 -19.73 -14.66 6.57
N PRO A 7 -19.13 -14.34 5.41
CA PRO A 7 -18.86 -15.32 4.39
C PRO A 7 -17.95 -16.44 4.91
N HIS A 8 -18.25 -17.68 4.56
CA HIS A 8 -17.45 -18.84 4.98
C HIS A 8 -16.14 -18.95 4.20
N ARG A 9 -16.17 -18.61 2.90
CA ARG A 9 -15.01 -18.70 2.00
C ARG A 9 -14.82 -17.38 1.28
N ALA A 10 -14.07 -16.46 1.90
CA ALA A 10 -13.78 -15.15 1.35
C ALA A 10 -12.44 -14.64 1.85
N HIS A 11 -12.02 -13.50 1.34
CA HIS A 11 -10.80 -12.81 1.80
C HIS A 11 -10.86 -12.53 3.31
N SER A 12 -9.71 -12.61 4.00
CA SER A 12 -9.58 -12.38 5.45
C SER A 12 -10.21 -11.07 5.94
N ALA A 13 -10.22 -10.03 5.09
CA ALA A 13 -10.81 -8.73 5.39
C ALA A 13 -12.30 -8.78 5.81
N TYR A 14 -13.08 -9.74 5.30
CA TYR A 14 -14.47 -9.91 5.73
C TYR A 14 -14.57 -10.41 7.18
N GLY A 15 -13.67 -11.29 7.58
CA GLY A 15 -13.56 -11.71 8.98
C GLY A 15 -13.10 -10.58 9.90
N ILE A 16 -12.21 -9.71 9.41
CA ILE A 16 -11.76 -8.51 10.12
C ILE A 16 -12.94 -7.54 10.27
N ALA A 17 -13.69 -7.27 9.20
CA ALA A 17 -14.89 -6.42 9.26
C ALA A 17 -15.91 -6.93 10.30
N ALA A 18 -16.11 -8.24 10.37
CA ALA A 18 -17.00 -8.83 11.36
C ALA A 18 -16.51 -8.62 12.80
N ARG A 19 -15.21 -8.80 13.05
CA ARG A 19 -14.63 -8.56 14.38
C ARG A 19 -14.66 -7.07 14.77
N GLU A 20 -14.40 -6.18 13.83
CA GLU A 20 -14.48 -4.74 14.08
C GLU A 20 -15.92 -4.29 14.37
N PHE A 21 -16.90 -4.86 13.65
CA PHE A 21 -18.30 -4.59 13.99
C PHE A 21 -18.62 -5.06 15.42
N ALA A 22 -18.21 -6.27 15.79
CA ALA A 22 -18.43 -6.81 17.14
C ALA A 22 -17.79 -5.94 18.22
N ARG A 23 -16.54 -5.51 18.00
CA ARG A 23 -15.82 -4.61 18.90
C ARG A 23 -16.56 -3.29 19.12
N LEU A 24 -16.89 -2.60 18.03
CA LEU A 24 -17.60 -1.32 18.09
C LEU A 24 -19.01 -1.45 18.69
N TYR A 25 -19.69 -2.56 18.41
CA TYR A 25 -21.00 -2.86 18.98
C TYR A 25 -20.89 -3.05 20.50
N GLU A 26 -19.96 -3.87 20.96
CA GLU A 26 -19.75 -4.10 22.39
C GLU A 26 -19.27 -2.84 23.11
N GLU A 27 -18.32 -2.12 22.51
CA GLU A 27 -17.84 -0.85 23.05
C GLU A 27 -18.97 0.18 23.16
N SER A 28 -19.85 0.28 22.16
CA SER A 28 -20.96 1.23 22.17
C SER A 28 -22.10 0.81 23.10
N THR A 29 -22.49 -0.47 23.11
CA THR A 29 -23.71 -0.93 23.78
C THR A 29 -23.49 -1.69 25.09
N GLY A 30 -22.24 -2.13 25.35
CA GLY A 30 -21.92 -3.04 26.47
C GLY A 30 -22.38 -4.48 26.26
N ARG A 31 -22.85 -4.84 25.06
CA ARG A 31 -23.39 -6.18 24.76
C ARG A 31 -22.52 -6.89 23.73
N PRO A 32 -22.15 -8.16 23.97
CA PRO A 32 -21.41 -8.93 22.97
C PRO A 32 -22.30 -9.35 21.78
N ALA A 33 -21.68 -9.60 20.64
CA ALA A 33 -22.31 -10.19 19.46
C ALA A 33 -21.80 -11.62 19.25
N ALA A 34 -22.67 -12.49 18.73
CA ALA A 34 -22.29 -13.82 18.27
C ALA A 34 -21.88 -13.80 16.79
N PHE A 35 -21.18 -14.85 16.35
CA PHE A 35 -20.79 -15.01 14.95
C PHE A 35 -21.43 -16.26 14.36
N ALA A 36 -21.82 -16.17 13.08
CA ALA A 36 -22.27 -17.30 12.29
C ALA A 36 -21.64 -17.27 10.89
N GLY A 37 -21.52 -18.42 10.27
CA GLY A 37 -21.26 -18.54 8.83
C GLY A 37 -22.53 -18.27 8.01
N ASP A 38 -22.37 -17.87 6.77
CA ASP A 38 -23.45 -17.55 5.84
C ASP A 38 -24.31 -18.75 5.41
N GLY A 39 -23.85 -19.96 5.69
CA GLY A 39 -24.62 -21.21 5.49
C GLY A 39 -25.31 -21.73 6.76
N ASP A 40 -25.08 -21.09 7.92
CA ASP A 40 -25.54 -21.58 9.22
C ASP A 40 -26.12 -20.45 10.08
N VAL A 41 -27.04 -19.70 9.48
CA VAL A 41 -27.63 -18.48 10.07
C VAL A 41 -28.73 -18.85 11.07
N PRO A 42 -28.69 -18.34 12.33
CA PRO A 42 -29.74 -18.68 13.31
C PRO A 42 -31.11 -18.16 12.87
N GLY A 43 -32.15 -18.90 13.21
CA GLY A 43 -33.54 -18.58 12.87
C GLY A 43 -34.13 -17.41 13.65
N THR A 44 -33.51 -16.99 14.76
CA THR A 44 -34.03 -15.94 15.64
C THR A 44 -32.94 -14.96 16.05
N GLY A 45 -33.33 -13.76 16.46
CA GLY A 45 -32.43 -12.66 16.84
C GLY A 45 -32.05 -11.76 15.66
N ASP A 46 -31.52 -10.59 15.98
CA ASP A 46 -31.12 -9.59 14.98
C ASP A 46 -29.84 -10.00 14.29
N LEU A 47 -29.70 -9.62 13.03
CA LEU A 47 -28.57 -9.97 12.20
C LEU A 47 -27.82 -8.75 11.69
N VAL A 48 -26.50 -8.91 11.57
CA VAL A 48 -25.63 -8.06 10.76
C VAL A 48 -24.97 -8.96 9.70
N VAL A 49 -25.21 -8.67 8.44
CA VAL A 49 -24.72 -9.48 7.32
C VAL A 49 -23.57 -8.75 6.65
N ILE A 50 -22.37 -9.33 6.69
CA ILE A 50 -21.15 -8.77 6.11
C ILE A 50 -20.89 -9.39 4.73
N GLY A 51 -20.72 -8.52 3.73
CA GLY A 51 -20.45 -8.91 2.34
C GLY A 51 -21.70 -8.88 1.45
N SER A 52 -21.48 -8.74 0.15
CA SER A 52 -22.53 -8.75 -0.86
C SER A 52 -22.93 -10.17 -1.26
N ASP A 53 -23.91 -10.26 -2.13
CA ASP A 53 -24.37 -11.50 -2.77
C ASP A 53 -23.26 -12.27 -3.51
N SER A 54 -22.20 -11.60 -3.95
CA SER A 54 -21.06 -12.26 -4.61
C SER A 54 -20.20 -13.13 -3.69
N VAL A 55 -20.29 -12.92 -2.37
CA VAL A 55 -19.42 -13.60 -1.38
C VAL A 55 -20.19 -14.17 -0.19
N ASN A 56 -21.39 -13.69 0.12
CA ASN A 56 -22.20 -14.10 1.25
C ASN A 56 -23.47 -14.81 0.76
N ARG A 57 -23.58 -16.10 1.05
CA ARG A 57 -24.69 -16.94 0.60
C ARG A 57 -26.03 -16.43 1.13
N PHE A 58 -26.12 -16.01 2.38
CA PHE A 58 -27.37 -15.51 2.96
C PHE A 58 -27.86 -14.24 2.24
N ALA A 59 -26.94 -13.34 1.86
CA ALA A 59 -27.27 -12.16 1.06
C ALA A 59 -27.68 -12.55 -0.37
N ALA A 60 -26.97 -13.52 -0.98
CA ALA A 60 -27.27 -13.98 -2.34
C ALA A 60 -28.69 -14.56 -2.45
N GLU A 61 -29.14 -15.34 -1.50
CA GLU A 61 -30.49 -15.89 -1.47
C GLU A 61 -31.54 -14.76 -1.47
N ARG A 62 -31.34 -13.66 -0.73
CA ARG A 62 -32.26 -12.51 -0.67
C ARG A 62 -32.28 -11.68 -1.95
N VAL A 63 -31.15 -11.56 -2.61
CA VAL A 63 -31.07 -10.91 -3.92
C VAL A 63 -31.80 -11.75 -4.97
N LEU A 64 -31.61 -13.05 -4.99
CA LEU A 64 -32.29 -13.97 -5.91
C LEU A 64 -33.82 -14.00 -5.71
N ASP A 65 -34.28 -13.90 -4.47
CA ASP A 65 -35.69 -13.83 -4.12
C ASP A 65 -36.30 -12.42 -4.37
N GLY A 66 -35.51 -11.43 -4.84
CA GLY A 66 -35.97 -10.06 -5.07
C GLY A 66 -36.25 -9.24 -3.80
N ARG A 67 -35.86 -9.74 -2.63
CA ARG A 67 -36.03 -9.06 -1.33
C ARG A 67 -34.97 -8.03 -1.05
N LEU A 68 -33.84 -8.08 -1.74
CA LEU A 68 -32.68 -7.25 -1.52
C LEU A 68 -32.05 -6.84 -2.85
N ASP A 69 -31.60 -5.59 -2.91
CA ASP A 69 -30.82 -5.06 -4.01
C ASP A 69 -29.67 -4.22 -3.46
N PHE A 70 -28.50 -4.40 -3.99
CA PHE A 70 -27.29 -3.65 -3.61
C PHE A 70 -26.88 -2.58 -4.62
N ALA A 71 -27.69 -2.32 -5.66
CA ALA A 71 -27.36 -1.24 -6.59
C ALA A 71 -27.19 0.10 -5.84
N PRO A 72 -26.19 0.94 -6.18
CA PRO A 72 -25.30 0.88 -7.34
C PRO A 72 -23.91 0.23 -7.04
N LEU A 73 -23.84 -0.83 -6.26
CA LEU A 73 -22.58 -1.49 -5.87
C LEU A 73 -21.82 -2.01 -7.10
N VAL A 74 -20.52 -1.67 -7.19
CA VAL A 74 -19.61 -2.19 -8.20
C VAL A 74 -18.74 -3.29 -7.60
N TYR A 75 -18.91 -4.52 -8.07
CA TYR A 75 -18.13 -5.67 -7.62
C TYR A 75 -16.66 -5.55 -8.03
N GLY A 76 -15.76 -5.93 -7.13
CA GLY A 76 -14.32 -5.74 -7.29
C GLY A 76 -13.82 -4.34 -6.95
N GLY A 77 -14.73 -3.37 -6.79
CA GLY A 77 -14.43 -1.99 -6.43
C GLY A 77 -14.43 -1.74 -4.92
N ASP A 78 -14.07 -0.51 -4.54
CA ASP A 78 -14.02 -0.06 -3.13
C ASP A 78 -15.36 0.51 -2.63
N GLY A 79 -16.41 0.43 -3.44
CA GLY A 79 -17.75 0.84 -3.06
C GLY A 79 -18.38 -0.10 -2.04
N TYR A 80 -19.37 0.41 -1.32
CA TYR A 80 -20.18 -0.35 -0.37
C TYR A 80 -21.61 0.21 -0.30
N THR A 81 -22.52 -0.68 0.12
CA THR A 81 -23.92 -0.35 0.37
C THR A 81 -24.30 -0.84 1.76
N ILE A 82 -24.92 0.04 2.54
CA ILE A 82 -25.39 -0.24 3.90
C ILE A 82 -26.90 -0.11 3.89
N LYS A 83 -27.63 -1.18 4.23
CA LYS A 83 -29.10 -1.17 4.26
C LYS A 83 -29.61 -1.91 5.49
N SER A 84 -30.67 -1.40 6.09
CA SER A 84 -31.44 -2.15 7.09
C SER A 84 -32.75 -2.66 6.51
N ALA A 85 -33.19 -3.80 7.00
CA ALA A 85 -34.48 -4.41 6.64
C ALA A 85 -35.13 -5.06 7.86
N ALA A 86 -36.44 -5.19 7.83
CA ALA A 86 -37.18 -6.07 8.74
C ALA A 86 -37.58 -7.31 7.95
N GLU A 87 -37.06 -8.47 8.35
CA GLU A 87 -37.26 -9.74 7.66
C GLU A 87 -37.62 -10.83 8.65
N ASP A 88 -38.68 -11.57 8.39
CA ASP A 88 -39.08 -12.73 9.19
C ASP A 88 -39.21 -12.40 10.70
N GLY A 89 -39.69 -11.19 11.02
CA GLY A 89 -39.89 -10.72 12.40
C GLY A 89 -38.62 -10.27 13.13
N ARG A 90 -37.50 -10.09 12.44
CA ARG A 90 -36.22 -9.65 13.00
C ARG A 90 -35.63 -8.46 12.22
N ARG A 91 -34.72 -7.73 12.86
CA ARG A 91 -33.98 -6.64 12.22
C ARG A 91 -32.72 -7.21 11.56
N VAL A 92 -32.46 -6.79 10.34
CA VAL A 92 -31.28 -7.20 9.58
C VAL A 92 -30.56 -5.94 9.07
N LEU A 93 -29.28 -5.86 9.32
CA LEU A 93 -28.39 -4.83 8.77
C LEU A 93 -27.42 -5.45 7.77
N TYR A 94 -27.48 -5.04 6.52
CA TYR A 94 -26.61 -5.49 5.45
C TYR A 94 -25.48 -4.50 5.25
N LEU A 95 -24.23 -4.97 5.32
CA LEU A 95 -23.01 -4.25 5.00
C LEU A 95 -22.38 -4.88 3.77
N ALA A 96 -22.98 -4.59 2.61
CA ALA A 96 -22.53 -5.11 1.32
C ALA A 96 -21.32 -4.34 0.81
N SER A 97 -20.42 -5.03 0.14
CA SER A 97 -19.15 -4.44 -0.32
C SER A 97 -18.71 -5.04 -1.65
N GLY A 98 -18.05 -4.22 -2.47
CA GLY A 98 -17.52 -4.67 -3.75
C GLY A 98 -16.32 -5.60 -3.59
N ARG A 99 -15.57 -5.46 -2.49
CA ARG A 99 -14.39 -6.30 -2.17
C ARG A 99 -14.10 -6.31 -0.66
N GLY A 100 -13.05 -7.04 -0.25
CA GLY A 100 -12.74 -7.27 1.17
C GLY A 100 -12.57 -6.00 2.00
N ARG A 101 -11.68 -5.10 1.58
CA ARG A 101 -11.43 -3.85 2.36
C ARG A 101 -12.66 -2.95 2.45
N SER A 102 -13.50 -2.92 1.43
CA SER A 102 -14.70 -2.10 1.47
C SER A 102 -15.76 -2.63 2.44
N ALA A 103 -15.70 -3.90 2.87
CA ALA A 103 -16.47 -4.38 3.99
C ALA A 103 -16.05 -3.73 5.32
N ILE A 104 -14.74 -3.53 5.51
CA ILE A 104 -14.20 -2.82 6.68
C ILE A 104 -14.63 -1.34 6.64
N TYR A 105 -14.59 -0.70 5.46
CA TYR A 105 -15.07 0.68 5.29
C TYR A 105 -16.55 0.81 5.64
N ALA A 106 -17.39 -0.14 5.20
CA ALA A 106 -18.82 -0.13 5.50
C ALA A 106 -19.09 -0.20 7.01
N VAL A 107 -18.33 -1.01 7.76
CA VAL A 107 -18.41 -1.07 9.22
C VAL A 107 -18.11 0.28 9.84
N TYR A 108 -16.96 0.85 9.56
CA TYR A 108 -16.58 2.14 10.15
C TYR A 108 -17.53 3.26 9.73
N ARG A 109 -17.99 3.26 8.48
CA ARG A 109 -18.93 4.26 7.99
C ARG A 109 -20.30 4.14 8.63
N TYR A 110 -20.79 2.94 8.88
CA TYR A 110 -22.03 2.73 9.62
C TYR A 110 -21.95 3.33 11.02
N PHE A 111 -20.92 3.03 11.77
CA PHE A 111 -20.76 3.55 13.13
C PHE A 111 -20.51 5.07 13.13
N GLU A 112 -19.79 5.61 12.17
CA GLU A 112 -19.57 7.05 12.00
C GLU A 112 -20.89 7.78 11.70
N GLN A 113 -21.62 7.33 10.70
CA GLN A 113 -22.81 8.00 10.20
C GLN A 113 -24.02 7.86 11.12
N TYR A 114 -24.23 6.69 11.70
CA TYR A 114 -25.46 6.37 12.40
C TYR A 114 -25.27 6.26 13.93
N CYS A 115 -24.09 5.94 14.38
CA CYS A 115 -23.84 5.75 15.81
C CYS A 115 -23.02 6.88 16.45
N GLY A 116 -22.56 7.86 15.68
CA GLY A 116 -21.83 9.03 16.16
C GLY A 116 -20.36 8.77 16.52
N CYS A 117 -19.79 7.67 16.04
CA CYS A 117 -18.37 7.40 16.22
C CYS A 117 -17.50 8.37 15.43
N SER A 118 -16.32 8.66 15.95
CA SER A 118 -15.30 9.44 15.27
C SER A 118 -13.96 8.75 15.41
N TYR A 119 -13.16 8.77 14.33
CA TYR A 119 -11.89 8.07 14.25
C TYR A 119 -10.76 9.08 14.03
N PHE A 120 -9.96 9.33 15.06
CA PHE A 120 -8.80 10.19 15.02
C PHE A 120 -7.51 9.35 14.96
N TRP A 121 -6.41 9.98 14.60
CA TRP A 121 -5.14 9.26 14.53
C TRP A 121 -4.65 8.75 15.90
N ASP A 122 -4.95 9.50 16.93
CA ASP A 122 -4.57 9.22 18.31
C ASP A 122 -5.63 8.42 19.13
N GLY A 123 -6.79 8.13 18.51
CA GLY A 123 -7.80 7.30 19.14
C GLY A 123 -9.20 7.44 18.55
N ASP A 124 -10.05 6.52 18.94
CA ASP A 124 -11.45 6.48 18.53
C ASP A 124 -12.35 7.07 19.62
N THR A 125 -13.40 7.76 19.22
CA THR A 125 -14.50 8.14 20.09
C THR A 125 -15.70 7.26 19.76
N VAL A 126 -16.14 6.45 20.71
CA VAL A 126 -17.28 5.53 20.57
C VAL A 126 -18.33 5.88 21.63
N PRO A 127 -19.42 6.60 21.27
CA PRO A 127 -20.46 6.97 22.20
C PRO A 127 -21.19 5.74 22.77
N LYS A 128 -21.52 5.80 24.09
CA LYS A 128 -22.34 4.78 24.72
C LYS A 128 -23.80 4.93 24.33
N ARG A 129 -24.46 3.84 23.99
CA ARG A 129 -25.82 3.79 23.48
C ARG A 129 -26.56 2.59 24.05
N ALA A 130 -27.89 2.69 24.12
CA ALA A 130 -28.73 1.55 24.51
C ALA A 130 -28.78 0.48 23.39
N ASP A 131 -28.73 0.89 22.12
CA ASP A 131 -28.66 0.01 20.97
C ASP A 131 -28.03 0.76 19.77
N ILE A 132 -27.63 0.02 18.75
CA ILE A 132 -27.24 0.57 17.44
C ILE A 132 -28.49 1.03 16.66
N VAL A 133 -28.28 1.80 15.58
CA VAL A 133 -29.39 2.29 14.75
C VAL A 133 -29.81 1.22 13.73
N TRP A 134 -31.09 0.88 13.77
CA TRP A 134 -31.68 -0.13 12.88
C TRP A 134 -32.59 0.46 11.82
N GLU A 135 -33.25 1.58 12.12
CA GLU A 135 -34.25 2.17 11.25
C GLU A 135 -33.68 3.28 10.38
N GLY A 136 -34.16 3.39 9.15
CA GLY A 136 -33.74 4.43 8.22
C GLY A 136 -32.31 4.32 7.73
N VAL A 137 -31.69 3.14 7.89
CA VAL A 137 -30.31 2.94 7.41
C VAL A 137 -30.34 2.63 5.93
N SER A 138 -29.87 3.56 5.13
CA SER A 138 -29.71 3.41 3.67
C SER A 138 -28.58 4.34 3.20
N LEU A 139 -27.46 3.75 2.79
CA LEU A 139 -26.28 4.48 2.33
C LEU A 139 -25.58 3.66 1.25
N ALA A 140 -25.21 4.30 0.16
CA ALA A 140 -24.31 3.73 -0.84
C ALA A 140 -23.20 4.75 -1.14
N GLU A 141 -21.97 4.33 -1.04
CA GLU A 141 -20.82 5.18 -1.33
C GLU A 141 -19.82 4.46 -2.24
N THR A 142 -19.31 5.19 -3.22
CA THR A 142 -18.20 4.75 -4.07
C THR A 142 -17.11 5.82 -4.02
N PRO A 143 -15.88 5.48 -3.68
CA PRO A 143 -14.80 6.45 -3.65
C PRO A 143 -14.56 7.11 -5.01
N ARG A 144 -14.37 8.42 -5.01
CA ARG A 144 -14.11 9.21 -6.23
C ARG A 144 -12.76 8.83 -6.88
N PHE A 145 -11.75 8.54 -6.06
CA PHE A 145 -10.41 8.20 -6.52
C PHE A 145 -10.14 6.69 -6.35
N ALA A 146 -9.59 6.07 -7.38
CA ALA A 146 -9.23 4.65 -7.36
C ALA A 146 -8.10 4.35 -6.37
N TYR A 147 -7.13 5.28 -6.22
CA TYR A 147 -5.99 5.15 -5.32
C TYR A 147 -6.05 6.23 -4.25
N ARG A 148 -5.96 5.81 -2.99
CA ARG A 148 -6.06 6.68 -1.81
C ARG A 148 -5.13 6.13 -0.74
N GLY A 149 -4.16 6.91 -0.31
CA GLY A 149 -3.22 6.41 0.67
C GLY A 149 -2.25 7.44 1.20
N THR A 150 -1.42 6.99 2.11
CA THR A 150 -0.31 7.76 2.65
C THR A 150 1.00 7.06 2.30
N ARG A 151 2.03 7.86 2.18
CA ARG A 151 3.38 7.40 1.95
C ARG A 151 4.24 7.67 3.17
N TYR A 152 4.81 6.59 3.70
CA TYR A 152 5.75 6.65 4.81
C TYR A 152 7.15 6.70 4.25
N PHE A 153 7.80 7.82 4.44
CA PHE A 153 9.06 8.13 3.80
C PHE A 153 10.14 8.36 4.86
N ALA A 154 11.00 7.38 5.04
CA ALA A 154 12.22 7.52 5.81
C ALA A 154 13.24 8.30 4.96
N HIS A 155 13.30 9.59 5.14
CA HIS A 155 14.15 10.45 4.31
C HIS A 155 14.95 11.39 5.18
N ARG A 156 16.26 11.28 5.11
CA ARG A 156 17.26 12.15 5.74
C ARG A 156 17.18 12.25 7.27
N SER A 157 18.30 12.11 7.88
CA SER A 157 18.48 11.97 9.32
C SER A 157 17.87 13.08 10.20
N LEU A 158 17.67 14.26 9.68
CA LEU A 158 17.24 15.42 10.47
C LEU A 158 15.73 15.57 10.59
N HIS A 159 14.97 14.96 9.70
CA HIS A 159 13.52 15.08 9.64
C HIS A 159 12.89 13.69 9.68
N ARG A 160 13.22 12.96 10.71
CA ARG A 160 12.76 11.59 10.88
C ARG A 160 11.30 11.58 11.17
N PHE A 161 10.60 10.81 10.40
CA PHE A 161 9.31 10.36 10.80
C PHE A 161 9.47 9.42 11.99
N GLN A 162 8.66 9.56 12.99
CA GLN A 162 8.63 8.65 14.15
C GLN A 162 8.48 7.19 13.70
N ALA A 163 7.90 6.97 12.54
CA ALA A 163 7.74 5.68 11.91
C ALA A 163 9.02 4.83 11.79
N GLU A 164 10.19 5.44 11.76
CA GLU A 164 11.46 4.70 11.79
C GLU A 164 11.70 3.94 13.10
N MET A 165 11.07 4.38 14.17
CA MET A 165 11.17 3.78 15.50
C MET A 165 9.97 2.89 15.84
N TRP A 166 8.97 2.88 14.96
CA TRP A 166 7.75 2.14 15.22
C TRP A 166 7.98 0.64 15.26
N GLY A 167 7.41 0.03 16.26
CA GLY A 167 7.28 -1.42 16.36
C GLY A 167 6.05 -1.93 15.59
N PRO A 168 5.81 -3.24 15.65
CA PRO A 168 4.67 -3.84 14.95
C PRO A 168 3.32 -3.22 15.33
N GLU A 169 3.10 -2.94 16.61
CA GLU A 169 1.82 -2.42 17.12
C GLU A 169 1.53 -0.99 16.67
N ASP A 170 2.58 -0.17 16.49
CA ASP A 170 2.42 1.18 15.94
C ASP A 170 1.97 1.12 14.50
N TRP A 171 2.58 0.24 13.71
CA TRP A 171 2.21 0.01 12.31
C TRP A 171 0.80 -0.59 12.17
N GLU A 172 0.44 -1.53 13.02
CA GLU A 172 -0.90 -2.13 13.03
C GLU A 172 -1.96 -1.08 13.32
N ARG A 173 -1.73 -0.18 14.28
CA ARG A 173 -2.61 0.96 14.60
C ARG A 173 -2.74 1.92 13.42
N GLU A 174 -1.64 2.23 12.77
CA GLU A 174 -1.61 3.10 11.58
C GLU A 174 -2.40 2.50 10.41
N ILE A 175 -2.20 1.23 10.12
CA ILE A 175 -2.92 0.51 9.07
C ILE A 175 -4.42 0.48 9.36
N ASP A 176 -4.82 0.23 10.58
CA ASP A 176 -6.23 0.25 10.98
C ASP A 176 -6.83 1.66 10.85
N TRP A 177 -6.06 2.70 11.18
CA TRP A 177 -6.50 4.08 10.99
C TRP A 177 -6.68 4.43 9.49
N LEU A 178 -5.80 3.98 8.60
CA LEU A 178 -5.97 4.14 7.15
C LEU A 178 -7.30 3.57 6.67
N LEU A 179 -7.67 2.39 7.15
CA LEU A 179 -8.94 1.75 6.81
C LEU A 179 -10.15 2.53 7.33
N LYS A 180 -10.07 3.08 8.55
CA LYS A 180 -11.09 3.98 9.11
C LYS A 180 -11.28 5.23 8.24
N LYS A 181 -10.23 5.70 7.56
CA LYS A 181 -10.26 6.80 6.60
C LYS A 181 -10.55 6.38 5.16
N ARG A 182 -10.89 5.10 4.94
CA ARG A 182 -11.22 4.54 3.63
C ARG A 182 -10.09 4.64 2.61
N MET A 183 -8.85 4.59 3.10
CA MET A 183 -7.65 4.50 2.27
C MET A 183 -7.39 3.06 1.84
N ASN A 184 -6.84 2.88 0.65
CA ASN A 184 -6.59 1.57 0.07
C ASN A 184 -5.12 1.31 -0.28
N LEU A 185 -4.29 2.32 -0.10
CA LEU A 185 -2.89 2.28 -0.47
C LEU A 185 -2.02 2.55 0.75
N PHE A 186 -1.12 1.63 1.03
CA PHE A 186 -0.14 1.73 2.09
C PHE A 186 1.27 1.66 1.48
N MET A 187 1.96 2.80 1.42
CA MET A 187 3.28 2.91 0.81
C MET A 187 4.37 2.89 1.89
N LEU A 188 4.82 1.70 2.26
CA LEU A 188 5.86 1.52 3.26
C LEU A 188 7.25 1.68 2.65
N ARG A 189 7.95 2.73 3.04
CA ARG A 189 9.28 3.03 2.55
C ARG A 189 10.23 3.37 3.70
N LEU A 190 10.64 2.35 4.41
CA LEU A 190 11.48 2.43 5.61
C LEU A 190 12.96 2.13 5.33
N GLY A 191 13.53 2.79 4.35
CA GLY A 191 14.92 2.55 4.03
C GLY A 191 15.14 1.20 3.32
N LEU A 192 16.39 0.83 3.22
CA LEU A 192 16.79 -0.44 2.61
C LEU A 192 16.61 -1.56 3.62
N ASP A 193 15.68 -2.39 3.32
CA ASP A 193 15.55 -3.66 4.00
C ASP A 193 16.63 -4.63 3.52
N ASP A 194 16.61 -5.83 3.99
CA ASP A 194 17.57 -6.87 3.68
C ASP A 194 17.43 -7.46 2.24
N LEU A 195 17.10 -6.61 1.27
CA LEU A 195 16.87 -7.07 -0.11
C LEU A 195 18.11 -7.63 -0.78
N PHE A 196 19.27 -7.04 -0.55
CA PHE A 196 20.52 -7.57 -1.10
C PHE A 196 20.85 -8.95 -0.55
N GLN A 197 20.65 -9.15 0.76
CA GLN A 197 20.83 -10.45 1.41
C GLN A 197 19.85 -11.50 0.87
N LYS A 198 18.63 -11.09 0.56
CA LYS A 198 17.59 -11.96 0.00
C LYS A 198 17.78 -12.25 -1.49
N ALA A 199 18.28 -11.27 -2.25
CA ALA A 199 18.51 -11.43 -3.68
C ALA A 199 19.82 -12.16 -4.02
N PHE A 200 20.84 -11.96 -3.20
CA PHE A 200 22.21 -12.45 -3.44
C PHE A 200 22.80 -13.16 -2.22
N PRO A 201 22.11 -14.17 -1.67
CA PRO A 201 22.54 -14.83 -0.43
C PRO A 201 23.92 -15.51 -0.53
N ASP A 202 24.35 -15.83 -1.76
CA ASP A 202 25.65 -16.48 -1.99
C ASP A 202 26.83 -15.52 -1.84
N CYS A 203 26.60 -14.22 -1.90
CA CYS A 203 27.68 -13.23 -1.85
C CYS A 203 27.42 -12.05 -0.92
N VAL A 204 26.22 -11.90 -0.37
CA VAL A 204 25.88 -10.82 0.56
C VAL A 204 25.36 -11.40 1.87
N SER A 205 26.13 -11.23 2.93
CA SER A 205 25.78 -11.69 4.27
C SER A 205 25.08 -10.59 5.07
N TYR A 206 24.37 -10.99 6.13
CA TYR A 206 23.90 -10.02 7.13
C TYR A 206 25.10 -9.47 7.91
N PRO A 207 25.12 -8.16 8.21
CA PRO A 207 26.14 -7.58 9.07
C PRO A 207 26.13 -8.29 10.42
N SER A 208 27.31 -8.57 10.96
CA SER A 208 27.41 -9.03 12.35
C SER A 208 26.97 -7.90 13.31
N ALA A 209 26.53 -8.25 14.50
CA ALA A 209 26.18 -7.26 15.54
C ALA A 209 27.35 -6.35 15.92
N VAL A 210 28.57 -6.73 15.54
CA VAL A 210 29.82 -6.01 15.78
C VAL A 210 30.19 -5.09 14.63
N ASP A 211 29.68 -5.36 13.42
CA ASP A 211 29.91 -4.54 12.24
C ASP A 211 29.08 -3.25 12.32
N ARG A 212 29.56 -2.35 13.13
CA ARG A 212 29.05 -0.97 13.13
C ARG A 212 29.37 -0.36 11.78
N LEU A 213 28.40 0.35 11.24
CA LEU A 213 28.61 1.13 10.03
C LEU A 213 29.84 2.03 10.21
N PRO A 214 30.78 2.04 9.25
CA PRO A 214 31.93 2.94 9.31
C PRO A 214 31.47 4.38 9.47
N GLU A 215 32.19 5.16 10.29
CA GLU A 215 31.84 6.58 10.47
C GLU A 215 31.80 7.37 9.15
N ALA A 216 32.66 7.02 8.21
CA ALA A 216 32.69 7.60 6.87
C ALA A 216 31.46 7.30 6.00
N GLY A 217 30.62 6.37 6.42
CA GLY A 217 29.43 5.97 5.68
C GLY A 217 28.12 6.48 6.25
N LYS A 218 28.14 7.39 7.20
CA LYS A 218 26.95 7.94 7.82
C LYS A 218 26.16 8.78 6.82
N GLY A 219 25.26 8.14 6.15
CA GLY A 219 24.30 8.76 5.26
C GLY A 219 22.89 8.57 5.79
N PHE A 220 21.96 8.56 4.90
CA PHE A 220 20.55 8.40 5.20
C PHE A 220 20.17 7.13 5.90
N ASP A 221 20.91 6.07 5.69
CA ASP A 221 20.57 4.74 6.18
C ASP A 221 21.03 4.49 7.61
N ASP A 222 21.83 5.38 8.17
CA ASP A 222 22.30 5.29 9.56
C ASP A 222 21.22 5.59 10.59
N ARG A 223 20.11 6.13 10.13
CA ARG A 223 18.94 6.46 10.94
C ARG A 223 18.21 5.26 11.49
N THR A 224 18.42 4.11 10.91
CA THR A 224 17.73 2.88 11.25
C THR A 224 18.50 2.03 12.24
N LEU A 225 19.36 2.64 13.01
CA LEU A 225 20.16 1.97 14.05
C LEU A 225 19.33 1.39 15.21
N PHE A 226 18.06 1.74 15.34
CA PHE A 226 17.15 1.13 16.30
C PHE A 226 16.95 -0.35 16.06
N TRP A 227 16.92 -0.75 14.78
CA TRP A 227 16.64 -2.12 14.39
C TRP A 227 17.79 -2.67 13.56
N SER A 228 18.22 -3.88 13.86
CA SER A 228 19.17 -4.58 13.00
C SER A 228 18.56 -4.78 11.61
N LEU A 229 19.40 -4.90 10.59
CA LEU A 229 18.94 -5.10 9.22
C LEU A 229 18.06 -6.36 9.08
N GLU A 230 18.42 -7.44 9.76
CA GLU A 230 17.64 -8.66 9.79
C GLU A 230 16.26 -8.47 10.42
N TYR A 231 16.20 -7.76 11.56
CA TYR A 231 14.93 -7.46 12.21
C TYR A 231 14.04 -6.56 11.37
N ARG A 232 14.61 -5.61 10.63
CA ARG A 232 13.84 -4.77 9.70
C ARG A 232 13.14 -5.59 8.61
N GLY A 233 13.81 -6.61 8.09
CA GLY A 233 13.19 -7.55 7.16
C GLY A 233 12.02 -8.32 7.79
N VAL A 234 12.17 -8.79 9.03
CA VAL A 234 11.09 -9.45 9.79
C VAL A 234 9.93 -8.48 10.05
N LEU A 235 10.24 -7.27 10.49
CA LEU A 235 9.23 -6.22 10.73
C LEU A 235 8.46 -5.87 9.45
N ARG A 236 9.17 -5.67 8.34
CA ARG A 236 8.55 -5.40 7.03
C ARG A 236 7.59 -6.50 6.62
N LYS A 237 7.99 -7.75 6.74
CA LYS A 237 7.14 -8.90 6.42
C LYS A 237 5.86 -8.90 7.28
N ARG A 238 5.97 -8.67 8.58
CA ARG A 238 4.83 -8.61 9.49
C ARG A 238 3.88 -7.46 9.11
N VAL A 239 4.42 -6.27 8.91
CA VAL A 239 3.63 -5.07 8.59
C VAL A 239 2.89 -5.22 7.26
N LEU A 240 3.57 -5.70 6.23
CA LEU A 240 2.94 -5.92 4.92
C LEU A 240 1.93 -7.05 4.95
N SER A 241 2.21 -8.16 5.66
CA SER A 241 1.22 -9.23 5.84
C SER A 241 -0.05 -8.71 6.52
N TYR A 242 0.09 -7.89 7.55
CA TYR A 242 -1.05 -7.27 8.26
C TYR A 242 -1.87 -6.37 7.33
N ALA A 243 -1.21 -5.59 6.47
CA ALA A 243 -1.88 -4.75 5.48
C ALA A 243 -2.61 -5.59 4.41
N PHE A 244 -1.99 -6.66 3.92
CA PHE A 244 -2.57 -7.53 2.89
C PHE A 244 -3.75 -8.36 3.40
N GLU A 245 -3.71 -8.81 4.64
CA GLU A 245 -4.88 -9.45 5.29
C GLU A 245 -6.11 -8.54 5.32
N ARG A 246 -5.90 -7.23 5.26
CA ARG A 246 -6.91 -6.18 5.19
C ARG A 246 -7.23 -5.72 3.77
N ASP A 247 -6.68 -6.42 2.76
CA ASP A 247 -6.86 -6.12 1.34
C ASP A 247 -6.31 -4.74 0.93
N LEU A 248 -5.31 -4.20 1.64
CA LEU A 248 -4.61 -2.99 1.24
C LEU A 248 -3.62 -3.28 0.11
N MET A 249 -3.41 -2.31 -0.76
CA MET A 249 -2.37 -2.34 -1.78
C MET A 249 -1.08 -1.72 -1.26
N HIS A 250 0.03 -2.29 -1.66
CA HIS A 250 1.35 -1.74 -1.42
C HIS A 250 2.11 -1.62 -2.74
N PRO A 251 2.55 -0.41 -3.13
CA PRO A 251 3.44 -0.27 -4.28
C PRO A 251 4.79 -0.89 -3.96
N GLU A 252 5.18 -1.86 -4.73
CA GLU A 252 6.46 -2.50 -4.58
C GLU A 252 7.57 -1.59 -5.12
N ASP A 253 8.61 -1.40 -4.34
CA ASP A 253 9.79 -0.66 -4.80
C ASP A 253 10.53 -1.50 -5.84
N CYS A 254 10.65 -0.98 -7.05
CA CYS A 254 11.37 -1.65 -8.12
C CYS A 254 12.88 -1.69 -7.89
N GLY A 255 13.35 -1.31 -6.72
CA GLY A 255 14.75 -1.35 -6.36
C GLY A 255 15.35 0.03 -6.11
N THR A 256 16.63 0.04 -5.90
CA THR A 256 17.34 1.19 -5.34
C THR A 256 18.50 1.68 -6.20
N MET A 257 18.69 1.09 -7.38
CA MET A 257 19.92 1.25 -8.13
C MET A 257 20.21 2.67 -8.61
N THR A 258 19.17 3.46 -8.81
CA THR A 258 19.33 4.82 -9.34
C THR A 258 19.09 5.91 -8.31
N HIS A 259 18.61 5.55 -7.13
CA HIS A 259 18.27 6.53 -6.11
C HIS A 259 19.49 6.88 -5.25
N TRP A 260 19.71 8.16 -5.04
CA TRP A 260 20.90 8.69 -4.36
C TRP A 260 21.01 8.36 -2.86
N TYR A 261 19.95 7.89 -2.21
CA TYR A 261 20.00 7.41 -0.83
C TYR A 261 19.97 5.88 -0.71
N SER A 262 20.25 5.20 -1.78
CA SER A 262 20.41 3.75 -1.75
C SER A 262 21.83 3.36 -1.37
N ARG A 263 21.95 2.35 -0.55
CA ARG A 263 23.24 1.76 -0.22
C ARG A 263 23.39 0.39 -0.87
N THR A 264 24.49 0.25 -1.56
CA THR A 264 24.91 -1.04 -2.10
C THR A 264 25.90 -1.65 -1.14
N PRO A 265 25.67 -2.88 -0.62
CA PRO A 265 26.60 -3.56 0.27
C PRO A 265 27.97 -3.76 -0.35
N LEU A 266 29.03 -3.64 0.44
CA LEU A 266 30.40 -3.84 -0.03
C LEU A 266 30.65 -5.25 -0.60
N ASP A 267 30.03 -6.25 -0.01
CA ASP A 267 30.13 -7.63 -0.49
C ASP A 267 29.53 -7.79 -1.89
N PHE A 268 28.38 -7.14 -2.14
CA PHE A 268 27.80 -7.09 -3.47
C PHE A 268 28.72 -6.39 -4.47
N LEU A 269 29.29 -5.25 -4.10
CA LEU A 269 30.22 -4.50 -4.96
C LEU A 269 31.45 -5.34 -5.34
N ARG A 270 31.99 -6.08 -4.39
CA ARG A 270 33.15 -6.97 -4.62
C ARG A 270 32.80 -8.13 -5.53
N ALA A 271 31.62 -8.74 -5.31
CA ALA A 271 31.23 -9.94 -6.03
C ALA A 271 30.68 -9.65 -7.44
N LYS A 272 29.86 -8.62 -7.58
CA LYS A 272 29.15 -8.31 -8.81
C LYS A 272 29.78 -7.21 -9.65
N GLN A 273 30.65 -6.39 -9.04
CA GLN A 273 31.37 -5.30 -9.72
C GLN A 273 30.47 -4.45 -10.65
N PRO A 274 29.32 -3.94 -10.17
CA PRO A 274 28.40 -3.20 -11.01
C PRO A 274 29.09 -1.97 -11.60
N ARG A 275 28.78 -1.64 -12.84
CA ARG A 275 29.22 -0.40 -13.44
C ARG A 275 28.59 0.78 -12.72
N LEU A 276 29.40 1.71 -12.25
CA LEU A 276 28.95 2.87 -11.49
C LEU A 276 29.17 4.17 -12.28
N LEU A 277 28.26 5.10 -12.09
CA LEU A 277 28.43 6.47 -12.58
C LEU A 277 29.33 7.25 -11.63
N SER A 278 30.12 8.14 -12.21
CA SER A 278 30.81 9.16 -11.44
C SER A 278 29.81 10.05 -10.71
N GLN A 279 29.94 10.20 -9.42
CA GLN A 279 29.05 11.04 -8.60
C GLN A 279 29.52 12.51 -8.61
N ASN A 280 29.70 13.09 -9.77
CA ASN A 280 30.16 14.48 -9.89
C ASN A 280 29.07 15.52 -9.64
N SER A 281 27.91 15.16 -9.15
CA SER A 281 26.78 16.07 -9.08
C SER A 281 26.54 16.63 -7.68
N GLY A 282 27.18 17.72 -7.37
CA GLY A 282 26.73 18.69 -6.38
C GLY A 282 26.69 18.21 -4.93
N ILE A 283 25.87 18.86 -4.14
CA ILE A 283 25.73 18.69 -2.68
C ILE A 283 25.42 17.26 -2.20
N TYR A 284 25.10 16.34 -3.10
CA TYR A 284 24.73 14.97 -2.76
C TYR A 284 25.82 13.94 -3.05
N SER A 285 26.92 14.33 -3.66
CA SER A 285 27.91 13.40 -4.23
C SER A 285 28.61 12.49 -3.22
N GLU A 286 28.84 12.97 -2.01
CA GLU A 286 29.58 12.21 -0.99
C GLU A 286 28.67 11.44 -0.01
N GLN A 287 27.41 11.83 0.08
CA GLN A 287 26.50 11.34 1.12
C GLN A 287 25.43 10.38 0.64
N THR A 288 25.29 10.17 -0.65
CA THR A 288 24.09 9.62 -1.25
C THR A 288 24.20 8.21 -1.76
N GLY A 289 25.28 7.53 -1.49
CA GLY A 289 25.49 6.18 -1.95
C GLY A 289 25.90 6.11 -3.43
N LEU A 290 26.00 4.91 -3.93
CA LEU A 290 26.48 4.61 -5.26
C LEU A 290 25.34 4.63 -6.27
N VAL A 291 25.57 5.24 -7.42
CA VAL A 291 24.62 5.26 -8.53
C VAL A 291 25.09 4.27 -9.59
N TRP A 292 24.26 3.28 -9.85
CA TRP A 292 24.54 2.30 -10.90
C TRP A 292 24.31 2.91 -12.28
N ASP A 293 25.12 2.55 -13.24
CA ASP A 293 24.92 2.94 -14.62
C ASP A 293 23.72 2.19 -15.21
N ILE A 294 22.66 2.91 -15.51
CA ILE A 294 21.43 2.34 -16.08
C ILE A 294 21.59 1.90 -17.54
N ALA A 295 22.66 2.29 -18.23
CA ALA A 295 22.96 1.82 -19.57
C ALA A 295 23.52 0.38 -19.56
N ASP A 296 23.90 -0.13 -18.42
CA ASP A 296 24.45 -1.47 -18.27
C ASP A 296 23.33 -2.48 -18.00
N ASP A 297 23.11 -3.40 -18.93
CA ASP A 297 22.07 -4.43 -18.79
C ASP A 297 22.34 -5.38 -17.60
N ALA A 298 23.57 -5.63 -17.23
CA ALA A 298 23.88 -6.43 -16.05
C ALA A 298 23.42 -5.72 -14.75
N ASN A 299 23.48 -4.40 -14.71
CA ASN A 299 22.91 -3.61 -13.62
C ASN A 299 21.37 -3.70 -13.60
N LEU A 300 20.72 -3.66 -14.75
CA LEU A 300 19.29 -3.86 -14.86
C LEU A 300 18.86 -5.26 -14.39
N ASP A 301 19.61 -6.29 -14.73
CA ASP A 301 19.33 -7.65 -14.29
C ASP A 301 19.49 -7.79 -12.76
N ASN A 302 20.50 -7.17 -12.17
CA ASN A 302 20.64 -7.10 -10.71
C ASN A 302 19.49 -6.31 -10.04
N TYR A 303 19.06 -5.24 -10.66
CA TYR A 303 17.90 -4.47 -10.22
C TYR A 303 16.61 -5.31 -10.24
N PHE A 304 16.37 -6.06 -11.30
CA PHE A 304 15.23 -6.98 -11.38
C PHE A 304 15.32 -8.13 -10.38
N ALA A 305 16.53 -8.59 -10.07
CA ALA A 305 16.74 -9.58 -9.02
C ALA A 305 16.33 -9.03 -7.63
N LEU A 306 16.61 -7.76 -7.33
CA LEU A 306 16.15 -7.09 -6.12
C LEU A 306 14.61 -6.99 -6.10
N THR A 307 13.99 -6.59 -7.21
CA THR A 307 12.54 -6.54 -7.35
C THR A 307 11.91 -7.92 -7.11
N ALA A 308 12.43 -8.96 -7.76
CA ALA A 308 11.95 -10.33 -7.57
C ALA A 308 12.11 -10.82 -6.12
N ALA A 309 13.21 -10.47 -5.47
CA ALA A 309 13.43 -10.81 -4.07
C ALA A 309 12.44 -10.08 -3.14
N HIS A 310 12.12 -8.81 -3.43
CA HIS A 310 11.12 -8.06 -2.70
C HIS A 310 9.75 -8.74 -2.78
N ILE A 311 9.26 -9.01 -3.99
CA ILE A 311 7.96 -9.67 -4.19
C ILE A 311 7.92 -11.03 -3.49
N ARG A 312 8.95 -11.86 -3.68
CA ARG A 312 9.00 -13.21 -3.10
C ARG A 312 8.97 -13.21 -1.56
N ASN A 313 9.59 -12.23 -0.92
CA ASN A 313 9.74 -12.21 0.53
C ASN A 313 8.70 -11.35 1.24
N TYR A 314 8.26 -10.26 0.63
CA TYR A 314 7.47 -9.22 1.30
C TYR A 314 6.21 -8.80 0.57
N GLY A 315 6.15 -8.92 -0.75
CA GLY A 315 5.17 -8.24 -1.57
C GLY A 315 4.06 -9.10 -2.12
N GLN A 316 3.11 -8.41 -2.72
CA GLN A 316 2.11 -8.95 -3.63
C GLN A 316 2.24 -8.17 -4.92
N ALA A 317 2.57 -8.82 -6.02
CA ALA A 317 2.63 -8.15 -7.31
C ALA A 317 1.27 -7.53 -7.68
N GLY A 318 1.25 -6.28 -8.04
CA GLY A 318 0.02 -5.56 -8.41
C GLY A 318 0.30 -4.12 -8.76
N LEU A 319 1.06 -3.44 -7.94
CA LEU A 319 1.46 -2.06 -8.14
C LEU A 319 2.94 -1.92 -7.82
N PHE A 320 3.73 -1.46 -8.78
CA PHE A 320 5.16 -1.21 -8.63
C PHE A 320 5.41 0.29 -8.58
N HIS A 321 6.45 0.69 -7.89
CA HIS A 321 6.82 2.08 -7.76
C HIS A 321 8.30 2.26 -8.08
N THR A 322 8.63 3.23 -8.93
CA THR A 322 10.02 3.63 -9.17
C THR A 322 10.18 5.14 -8.98
N ILE A 323 11.30 5.51 -8.40
CA ILE A 323 11.69 6.90 -8.16
C ILE A 323 13.19 7.04 -8.39
N GLY A 324 13.63 8.23 -8.74
CA GLY A 324 15.03 8.60 -8.77
C GLY A 324 15.77 8.27 -10.06
N LEU A 325 15.09 7.66 -11.04
CA LEU A 325 15.73 7.37 -12.32
C LEU A 325 16.15 8.65 -13.04
N ALA A 326 15.39 9.70 -12.89
CA ALA A 326 15.61 10.98 -13.55
C ALA A 326 16.40 12.01 -12.73
N GLU A 327 16.60 11.79 -11.43
CA GLU A 327 17.40 12.70 -10.59
C GLU A 327 18.88 12.80 -11.03
N ARG A 328 19.29 11.92 -11.95
CA ARG A 328 20.66 11.90 -12.47
C ARG A 328 20.68 12.23 -13.95
N THR A 329 21.71 12.92 -14.34
CA THR A 329 22.04 13.14 -15.74
C THR A 329 23.05 12.08 -16.17
N TYR A 330 22.69 11.27 -17.15
CA TYR A 330 23.52 10.19 -17.68
C TYR A 330 24.28 10.59 -18.92
N SER A 331 23.93 11.71 -19.52
CA SER A 331 24.58 12.32 -20.67
C SER A 331 24.40 13.82 -20.65
N GLU A 332 25.39 14.59 -21.07
CA GLU A 332 25.27 16.04 -21.28
C GLU A 332 24.39 16.36 -22.48
N ASP A 333 24.32 15.47 -23.46
CA ASP A 333 23.34 15.54 -24.55
C ASP A 333 21.95 15.18 -24.01
N ARG A 334 21.05 16.15 -23.99
CA ARG A 334 19.68 16.00 -23.48
C ARG A 334 18.89 14.93 -24.21
N GLU A 335 19.04 14.85 -25.52
CA GLU A 335 18.34 13.85 -26.32
C GLU A 335 18.85 12.42 -26.05
N ALA A 336 20.16 12.25 -25.89
CA ALA A 336 20.75 10.98 -25.48
C ALA A 336 20.30 10.57 -24.07
N ASN A 337 20.25 11.54 -23.16
CA ASN A 337 19.80 11.34 -21.79
C ASN A 337 18.32 10.88 -21.73
N LEU A 338 17.44 11.53 -22.49
CA LEU A 338 16.02 11.16 -22.58
C LEU A 338 15.85 9.75 -23.18
N ARG A 339 16.56 9.46 -24.29
CA ARG A 339 16.51 8.12 -24.90
C ARG A 339 16.94 7.02 -23.95
N LEU A 340 17.99 7.26 -23.17
CA LEU A 340 18.49 6.28 -22.19
C LEU A 340 17.46 6.03 -21.08
N LYS A 341 16.85 7.08 -20.53
CA LYS A 341 15.83 6.96 -19.49
C LYS A 341 14.58 6.25 -20.03
N LEU A 342 14.14 6.57 -21.23
CA LEU A 342 13.06 5.86 -21.93
C LEU A 342 13.37 4.37 -22.10
N TYR A 343 14.58 4.05 -22.51
CA TYR A 343 15.02 2.65 -22.61
C TYR A 343 14.83 1.91 -21.28
N VAL A 344 15.28 2.50 -20.18
CA VAL A 344 15.16 1.88 -18.85
C VAL A 344 13.72 1.74 -18.38
N TYR A 345 12.91 2.78 -18.54
CA TYR A 345 11.48 2.68 -18.18
C TYR A 345 10.76 1.60 -18.99
N ARG A 346 11.06 1.49 -20.28
CA ARG A 346 10.52 0.42 -21.13
C ARG A 346 10.99 -0.96 -20.70
N ARG A 347 12.24 -1.10 -20.25
CA ARG A 347 12.76 -2.35 -19.69
C ARG A 347 12.05 -2.72 -18.39
N ILE A 348 11.81 -1.75 -17.49
CA ILE A 348 11.04 -1.96 -16.26
C ILE A 348 9.59 -2.37 -16.60
N CYS A 349 8.91 -1.64 -17.47
CA CYS A 349 7.55 -1.96 -17.88
C CYS A 349 7.45 -3.36 -18.52
N ARG A 350 8.41 -3.71 -19.37
CA ARG A 350 8.48 -5.04 -19.97
C ARG A 350 8.65 -6.12 -18.92
N TYR A 351 9.61 -5.96 -18.02
CA TYR A 351 9.88 -6.90 -16.94
C TYR A 351 8.64 -7.13 -16.07
N ILE A 352 7.96 -6.06 -15.68
CA ILE A 352 6.71 -6.15 -14.90
C ILE A 352 5.64 -6.90 -15.67
N ARG A 353 5.43 -6.59 -16.95
CA ARG A 353 4.41 -7.25 -17.78
C ARG A 353 4.67 -8.74 -17.98
N GLU A 354 5.92 -9.12 -18.18
CA GLU A 354 6.31 -10.50 -18.42
C GLU A 354 6.26 -11.37 -17.14
N ASN A 355 6.64 -10.81 -16.00
CA ASN A 355 6.75 -11.54 -14.75
C ASN A 355 5.54 -11.37 -13.82
N TYR A 356 4.80 -10.26 -13.93
CA TYR A 356 3.67 -9.91 -13.08
C TYR A 356 2.51 -9.35 -13.93
N PRO A 357 1.86 -10.19 -14.74
CA PRO A 357 0.80 -9.76 -15.67
C PRO A 357 -0.34 -9.01 -14.95
N GLY A 358 -0.81 -7.93 -15.57
CA GLY A 358 -1.87 -7.08 -15.02
C GLY A 358 -1.41 -6.04 -13.99
N SER A 359 -0.14 -6.08 -13.58
CA SER A 359 0.42 -5.09 -12.67
C SER A 359 0.70 -3.76 -13.35
N LYS A 360 0.68 -2.69 -12.57
CA LYS A 360 0.94 -1.32 -13.04
C LYS A 360 2.22 -0.77 -12.44
N LEU A 361 2.84 0.16 -13.14
CA LEU A 361 3.98 0.94 -12.67
C LEU A 361 3.51 2.32 -12.22
N LEU A 362 3.77 2.67 -10.99
CA LEU A 362 3.60 4.00 -10.43
C LEU A 362 4.90 4.79 -10.65
N LEU A 363 4.88 5.71 -11.60
CA LEU A 363 6.00 6.59 -11.93
C LEU A 363 5.91 7.87 -11.11
N ALA A 364 6.91 8.14 -10.27
CA ALA A 364 6.95 9.36 -9.50
C ALA A 364 7.34 10.57 -10.37
N SER A 365 6.60 11.67 -10.25
CA SER A 365 6.85 12.90 -11.01
C SER A 365 8.01 13.73 -10.46
N TRP A 366 8.50 13.42 -9.27
CA TRP A 366 9.60 14.15 -8.64
C TRP A 366 10.77 14.42 -9.57
N ASP A 367 11.13 13.41 -10.35
CA ASP A 367 12.20 13.48 -11.32
C ASP A 367 11.88 14.38 -12.51
N LEU A 368 10.63 14.37 -12.93
CA LEU A 368 10.18 15.04 -14.15
C LEU A 368 10.24 16.55 -14.00
N TYR A 369 10.04 17.01 -12.78
CA TYR A 369 10.05 18.44 -12.48
C TYR A 369 11.46 19.09 -12.57
N PHE A 370 12.48 18.38 -12.07
CA PHE A 370 13.80 18.98 -11.93
C PHE A 370 14.71 18.84 -13.15
N THR A 371 14.47 17.85 -13.97
CA THR A 371 15.44 17.43 -15.00
C THR A 371 14.94 17.50 -16.43
N TYR A 372 13.63 17.64 -16.62
CA TYR A 372 13.02 17.64 -17.95
C TYR A 372 12.35 18.97 -18.30
N THR A 373 12.32 19.28 -19.59
CA THR A 373 11.41 20.29 -20.14
C THR A 373 10.02 19.70 -20.30
N ASN A 374 8.99 20.54 -20.43
CA ASN A 374 7.62 20.08 -20.66
C ASN A 374 7.49 19.21 -21.92
N ASP A 375 8.25 19.50 -22.97
CA ASP A 375 8.21 18.71 -24.19
C ASP A 375 8.87 17.34 -24.00
N GLU A 376 9.93 17.26 -23.25
CA GLU A 376 10.57 15.98 -22.88
C GLU A 376 9.64 15.13 -22.00
N VAL A 377 8.91 15.75 -21.07
CA VAL A 377 7.90 15.05 -20.26
C VAL A 377 6.79 14.50 -21.14
N ARG A 378 6.23 15.31 -22.06
CA ARG A 378 5.21 14.84 -22.99
C ARG A 378 5.70 13.65 -23.81
N ARG A 379 6.89 13.75 -24.39
CA ARG A 379 7.51 12.67 -25.16
C ARG A 379 7.68 11.40 -24.33
N LEU A 380 8.17 11.52 -23.10
CA LEU A 380 8.33 10.40 -22.17
C LEU A 380 6.98 9.72 -21.91
N LEU A 381 5.95 10.49 -21.58
CA LEU A 381 4.63 9.96 -21.27
C LEU A 381 3.91 9.40 -22.50
N ASP A 382 4.13 9.95 -23.69
CA ASP A 382 3.54 9.46 -24.92
C ASP A 382 4.15 8.14 -25.39
N GLU A 383 5.40 7.87 -25.02
CA GLU A 383 6.09 6.65 -25.39
C GLU A 383 5.93 5.51 -24.38
N LEU A 384 5.35 5.77 -23.20
CA LEU A 384 5.02 4.76 -22.22
C LEU A 384 3.58 4.26 -22.39
N ASP A 385 3.37 3.01 -22.02
CA ASP A 385 2.06 2.38 -22.09
C ASP A 385 1.13 2.99 -21.01
N LYS A 386 0.16 3.78 -21.45
CA LYS A 386 -0.81 4.49 -20.58
C LYS A 386 -1.73 3.54 -19.81
N GLU A 387 -1.89 2.31 -20.28
CA GLU A 387 -2.63 1.28 -19.55
C GLU A 387 -1.80 0.64 -18.42
N GLN A 388 -0.48 0.69 -18.54
CA GLN A 388 0.42 0.11 -17.54
C GLN A 388 0.98 1.14 -16.55
N VAL A 389 1.17 2.38 -16.98
CA VAL A 389 1.87 3.42 -16.20
C VAL A 389 0.87 4.39 -15.58
N LEU A 390 1.01 4.60 -14.26
CA LEU A 390 0.30 5.62 -13.50
C LEU A 390 1.30 6.69 -13.06
N LEU A 391 0.95 7.95 -13.25
CA LEU A 391 1.76 9.06 -12.77
C LEU A 391 1.38 9.40 -11.32
N LEU A 392 2.36 9.37 -10.42
CA LEU A 392 2.22 9.89 -9.07
C LEU A 392 2.84 11.29 -9.01
N ASP A 393 2.00 12.31 -9.02
CA ASP A 393 2.44 13.70 -8.95
C ASP A 393 2.79 14.10 -7.52
N TYR A 394 4.09 14.33 -7.28
CA TYR A 394 4.62 14.82 -6.01
C TYR A 394 4.65 16.34 -5.91
N THR A 395 4.37 17.03 -6.99
CA THR A 395 4.52 18.47 -7.08
C THR A 395 3.19 19.22 -6.99
N SER A 396 2.09 18.49 -6.94
CA SER A 396 0.74 19.07 -6.88
C SER A 396 0.47 19.89 -5.62
N ASP A 397 1.22 19.66 -4.55
CA ASP A 397 1.16 20.41 -3.30
C ASP A 397 2.16 21.60 -3.25
N SER A 398 3.14 21.61 -4.12
CA SER A 398 4.00 22.76 -4.29
C SER A 398 3.26 23.81 -5.14
N GLN A 399 2.97 24.92 -4.57
CA GLN A 399 2.30 26.12 -5.13
C GLN A 399 2.81 26.53 -6.51
N THR A 400 2.86 25.72 -7.52
CA THR A 400 3.61 26.15 -8.66
C THR A 400 2.88 25.97 -9.95
N GLU A 401 2.97 27.05 -10.69
CA GLU A 401 2.91 27.14 -12.13
C GLU A 401 3.63 25.99 -12.86
N ASN A 402 4.33 25.13 -12.15
CA ASN A 402 5.22 24.08 -12.63
C ASN A 402 4.79 22.66 -12.25
N SER A 403 3.55 22.46 -11.81
CA SER A 403 3.04 21.10 -11.67
C SER A 403 3.05 20.38 -13.04
N VAL A 404 3.50 19.16 -13.07
CA VAL A 404 3.51 18.32 -14.29
C VAL A 404 2.10 18.13 -14.87
N LEU A 405 1.07 18.38 -14.08
CA LEU A 405 -0.34 18.25 -14.45
C LEU A 405 -1.01 19.56 -14.88
N ASN A 406 -0.29 20.71 -14.84
CA ASN A 406 -0.78 22.00 -15.33
C ASN A 406 -0.43 22.26 -16.77
#